data_454ae21c35d227d3eb041a32072d726b
#
_entry.id   454ae21c35d227d3eb041a32072d726b
#
_cell.length_a   1.000
_cell.length_b   1.000
_cell.length_c   1.000
_cell.angle_alpha   90.00
_cell.angle_beta   90.00
_cell.angle_gamma   90.00
#
_symmetry.space_group_name_H-M   'P 1'
#
loop_
_entity.id
_entity.type
_entity.pdbx_description
1 polymer ?
#
loop_
_entity_poly.entity_id
_entity_poly.type
_entity_poly.pdbx_seq_one_letter_code
_entity_poly.pdbx_strand_id
1 'polypeptide(L)'
;MPAVAMREIVWPASAAGRGVGAFNIVGIEHAEAVVAGAEAAGAPVVLAISQNCVAYHGALEPIAAAVLAVAGAASVPVAVHLDHATGEELVRAAAAAGLGSVMYDASSLAYDDNVAATARIARWCRERGIWTEAELGEVGGKDGVHSARARTRPDQAAVYATATGVDALAVAVGSSHAMLTRDAVLDTGLITRIHRAVPVPLVLHGSSGVPDAGLAAAVTAGMTKINVGTRLNKAFTGAVRACLTADAALVDPRRYGAAGRDAIAGEVTRLLRVLRAC
;
A
#
# COMPACT_ATOMS: atom_id res chain seq x y z
N MET A 1 18.66 -9.68 -2.71
CA MET A 1 18.06 -9.96 -4.05
C MET A 1 17.64 -8.63 -4.64
N PRO A 2 17.67 -8.41 -5.95
CA PRO A 2 17.24 -7.12 -6.52
C PRO A 2 15.74 -6.89 -6.28
N ALA A 3 15.29 -5.65 -6.49
CA ALA A 3 13.87 -5.34 -6.55
C ALA A 3 13.16 -6.29 -7.53
N VAL A 4 11.99 -6.80 -7.14
CA VAL A 4 11.24 -7.78 -7.93
C VAL A 4 9.96 -7.17 -8.48
N ALA A 5 9.37 -7.79 -9.51
CA ALA A 5 8.09 -7.35 -10.02
C ALA A 5 6.97 -7.63 -8.99
N MET A 6 5.97 -6.75 -8.91
CA MET A 6 4.84 -6.88 -8.00
C MET A 6 4.14 -8.25 -8.10
N ARG A 7 4.02 -8.77 -9.33
CA ARG A 7 3.41 -10.08 -9.60
C ARG A 7 4.13 -11.24 -8.92
N GLU A 8 5.44 -11.13 -8.70
CA GLU A 8 6.24 -12.16 -8.05
C GLU A 8 6.00 -12.25 -6.54
N ILE A 9 5.42 -11.20 -5.95
CA ILE A 9 5.02 -11.15 -4.54
C ILE A 9 3.52 -11.44 -4.38
N VAL A 10 2.68 -10.72 -5.13
CA VAL A 10 1.22 -10.71 -4.89
C VAL A 10 0.55 -12.00 -5.37
N TRP A 11 0.89 -12.52 -6.55
CA TRP A 11 0.24 -13.74 -7.05
C TRP A 11 0.52 -14.98 -6.20
N PRO A 12 1.78 -15.29 -5.79
CA PRO A 12 2.03 -16.42 -4.90
C PRO A 12 1.36 -16.26 -3.53
N ALA A 13 1.29 -15.04 -2.99
CA ALA A 13 0.61 -14.77 -1.74
C ALA A 13 -0.90 -15.02 -1.86
N SER A 14 -1.53 -14.52 -2.93
CA SER A 14 -2.94 -14.74 -3.22
C SER A 14 -3.27 -16.23 -3.33
N ALA A 15 -2.48 -16.97 -4.10
CA ALA A 15 -2.67 -18.42 -4.28
C ALA A 15 -2.50 -19.21 -2.97
N ALA A 16 -1.66 -18.72 -2.06
CA ALA A 16 -1.41 -19.35 -0.76
C ALA A 16 -2.34 -18.84 0.36
N GLY A 17 -3.27 -17.93 0.09
CA GLY A 17 -4.15 -17.32 1.10
C GLY A 17 -3.37 -16.52 2.16
N ARG A 18 -2.27 -15.88 1.75
CA ARG A 18 -1.41 -15.05 2.59
C ARG A 18 -1.55 -13.58 2.25
N GLY A 19 -1.28 -12.70 3.22
CA GLY A 19 -1.26 -11.26 3.01
C GLY A 19 0.12 -10.74 2.66
N VAL A 20 0.17 -9.69 1.84
CA VAL A 20 1.37 -8.91 1.52
C VAL A 20 1.26 -7.54 2.15
N GLY A 21 2.24 -7.14 2.95
CA GLY A 21 2.31 -5.79 3.50
C GLY A 21 2.81 -4.80 2.44
N ALA A 22 2.01 -3.76 2.18
CA ALA A 22 2.41 -2.60 1.39
C ALA A 22 2.48 -1.38 2.30
N PHE A 23 3.69 -0.85 2.49
CA PHE A 23 3.95 0.18 3.49
C PHE A 23 4.25 1.51 2.83
N ASN A 24 3.45 2.54 3.16
CA ASN A 24 3.71 3.89 2.66
C ASN A 24 4.98 4.45 3.31
N ILE A 25 5.87 4.92 2.46
CA ILE A 25 7.10 5.58 2.87
C ILE A 25 6.97 7.10 2.72
N VAL A 26 7.67 7.85 3.55
CA VAL A 26 7.72 9.33 3.48
C VAL A 26 9.12 9.80 3.12
N GLY A 27 10.16 9.07 3.52
CA GLY A 27 11.56 9.37 3.25
C GLY A 27 12.39 8.09 3.26
N ILE A 28 13.69 8.22 3.08
CA ILE A 28 14.62 7.09 3.01
C ILE A 28 14.63 6.27 4.30
N GLU A 29 14.50 6.92 5.46
CA GLU A 29 14.45 6.26 6.76
C GLU A 29 13.27 5.29 6.88
N HIS A 30 12.12 5.64 6.27
CA HIS A 30 10.96 4.75 6.21
C HIS A 30 11.25 3.54 5.33
N ALA A 31 11.86 3.75 4.14
CA ALA A 31 12.18 2.66 3.24
C ALA A 31 13.17 1.66 3.87
N GLU A 32 14.24 2.17 4.48
CA GLU A 32 15.24 1.37 5.20
C GLU A 32 14.60 0.58 6.36
N ALA A 33 13.74 1.23 7.14
CA ALA A 33 13.05 0.61 8.27
C ALA A 33 12.07 -0.49 7.82
N VAL A 34 11.32 -0.27 6.73
CA VAL A 34 10.39 -1.27 6.19
C VAL A 34 11.16 -2.49 5.68
N VAL A 35 12.28 -2.28 4.97
CA VAL A 35 13.14 -3.39 4.51
C VAL A 35 13.73 -4.14 5.71
N ALA A 36 14.29 -3.46 6.69
CA ALA A 36 14.83 -4.10 7.90
C ALA A 36 13.77 -4.93 8.64
N GLY A 37 12.54 -4.42 8.75
CA GLY A 37 11.43 -5.15 9.35
C GLY A 37 10.99 -6.38 8.54
N ALA A 38 11.04 -6.29 7.21
CA ALA A 38 10.74 -7.39 6.31
C ALA A 38 11.83 -8.48 6.37
N GLU A 39 13.10 -8.11 6.40
CA GLU A 39 14.23 -9.01 6.59
C GLU A 39 14.17 -9.75 7.93
N ALA A 40 13.85 -9.04 9.02
CA ALA A 40 13.64 -9.64 10.34
C ALA A 40 12.43 -10.60 10.40
N ALA A 41 11.45 -10.42 9.51
CA ALA A 41 10.31 -11.33 9.36
C ALA A 41 10.59 -12.46 8.36
N GLY A 42 11.63 -12.36 7.52
CA GLY A 42 11.87 -13.29 6.39
C GLY A 42 10.75 -13.23 5.33
N ALA A 43 10.13 -12.07 5.13
CA ALA A 43 8.93 -11.92 4.32
C ALA A 43 9.12 -10.93 3.17
N PRO A 44 8.45 -11.12 2.02
CA PRO A 44 8.41 -10.12 0.95
C PRO A 44 7.63 -8.89 1.38
N VAL A 45 7.92 -7.74 0.76
CA VAL A 45 7.32 -6.46 1.12
C VAL A 45 7.13 -5.54 -0.09
N VAL A 46 6.17 -4.61 0.00
CA VAL A 46 5.98 -3.54 -0.97
C VAL A 46 6.30 -2.19 -0.32
N LEU A 47 7.20 -1.42 -0.92
CA LEU A 47 7.45 -0.02 -0.61
C LEU A 47 6.54 0.85 -1.47
N ALA A 48 5.60 1.58 -0.84
CA ALA A 48 4.59 2.36 -1.53
C ALA A 48 4.89 3.86 -1.43
N ILE A 49 5.14 4.51 -2.57
CA ILE A 49 5.33 5.96 -2.71
C ILE A 49 3.96 6.55 -3.08
N SER A 50 3.30 7.24 -2.16
CA SER A 50 2.01 7.85 -2.45
C SER A 50 2.16 9.15 -3.24
N GLN A 51 1.11 9.54 -3.99
CA GLN A 51 1.05 10.86 -4.63
C GLN A 51 1.30 12.01 -3.63
N ASN A 52 0.82 11.88 -2.38
CA ASN A 52 1.08 12.85 -1.33
C ASN A 52 2.57 12.90 -0.92
N CYS A 53 3.27 11.77 -0.95
CA CYS A 53 4.71 11.73 -0.74
C CYS A 53 5.44 12.46 -1.88
N VAL A 54 5.01 12.26 -3.13
CA VAL A 54 5.56 12.99 -4.28
C VAL A 54 5.33 14.49 -4.15
N ALA A 55 4.13 14.91 -3.77
CA ALA A 55 3.81 16.33 -3.54
C ALA A 55 4.67 16.93 -2.41
N TYR A 56 4.91 16.18 -1.34
CA TYR A 56 5.80 16.61 -0.24
C TYR A 56 7.24 16.84 -0.71
N HIS A 57 7.78 15.98 -1.57
CA HIS A 57 9.15 16.12 -2.10
C HIS A 57 9.26 17.08 -3.28
N GLY A 58 8.14 17.47 -3.89
CA GLY A 58 8.08 18.33 -5.07
C GLY A 58 8.36 17.61 -6.40
N ALA A 59 8.90 16.39 -6.37
CA ALA A 59 9.15 15.54 -7.53
C ALA A 59 9.19 14.06 -7.13
N LEU A 60 8.90 13.16 -8.09
CA LEU A 60 8.95 11.70 -7.87
C LEU A 60 10.38 11.16 -7.91
N GLU A 61 11.20 11.65 -8.82
CA GLU A 61 12.48 11.05 -9.20
C GLU A 61 13.46 10.90 -8.01
N PRO A 62 13.66 11.90 -7.13
CA PRO A 62 14.60 11.76 -6.02
C PRO A 62 14.20 10.66 -5.04
N ILE A 63 12.93 10.63 -4.64
CA ILE A 63 12.45 9.60 -3.70
C ILE A 63 12.36 8.22 -4.36
N ALA A 64 11.98 8.14 -5.62
CA ALA A 64 11.96 6.88 -6.38
C ALA A 64 13.36 6.28 -6.49
N ALA A 65 14.38 7.08 -6.84
CA ALA A 65 15.76 6.63 -6.93
C ALA A 65 16.28 6.10 -5.58
N ALA A 66 16.02 6.81 -4.48
CA ALA A 66 16.41 6.38 -3.14
C ALA A 66 15.73 5.05 -2.74
N VAL A 67 14.42 4.94 -2.97
CA VAL A 67 13.64 3.74 -2.63
C VAL A 67 14.02 2.54 -3.46
N LEU A 68 14.28 2.72 -4.76
CA LEU A 68 14.77 1.67 -5.64
C LEU A 68 16.18 1.18 -5.22
N ALA A 69 17.04 2.09 -4.77
CA ALA A 69 18.36 1.72 -4.24
C ALA A 69 18.24 0.87 -2.96
N VAL A 70 17.36 1.26 -2.03
CA VAL A 70 17.07 0.49 -0.81
C VAL A 70 16.49 -0.88 -1.15
N ALA A 71 15.51 -0.93 -2.06
CA ALA A 71 14.90 -2.19 -2.51
C ALA A 71 15.93 -3.12 -3.18
N GLY A 72 16.85 -2.56 -3.98
CA GLY A 72 17.91 -3.32 -4.65
C GLY A 72 18.94 -3.94 -3.71
N ALA A 73 19.14 -3.36 -2.53
CA ALA A 73 20.07 -3.84 -1.51
C ALA A 73 19.46 -4.88 -0.55
N ALA A 74 18.15 -5.09 -0.58
CA ALA A 74 17.44 -5.96 0.34
C ALA A 74 17.79 -7.45 0.16
N SER A 75 17.75 -8.22 1.26
CA SER A 75 17.93 -9.68 1.25
C SER A 75 16.62 -10.46 1.04
N VAL A 76 15.47 -9.79 1.11
CA VAL A 76 14.13 -10.33 0.83
C VAL A 76 13.54 -9.71 -0.44
N PRO A 77 12.53 -10.33 -1.08
CA PRO A 77 11.86 -9.75 -2.24
C PRO A 77 11.17 -8.42 -1.88
N VAL A 78 11.49 -7.37 -2.62
CA VAL A 78 10.90 -6.03 -2.44
C VAL A 78 10.35 -5.51 -3.76
N ALA A 79 9.08 -5.13 -3.81
CA ALA A 79 8.51 -4.39 -4.93
C ALA A 79 8.35 -2.91 -4.57
N VAL A 80 8.53 -2.02 -5.56
CA VAL A 80 8.31 -0.58 -5.40
C VAL A 80 7.07 -0.18 -6.18
N HIS A 81 6.18 0.56 -5.54
CA HIS A 81 4.84 0.87 -6.03
C HIS A 81 4.52 2.36 -5.92
N LEU A 82 4.00 2.97 -6.99
CA LEU A 82 3.36 4.29 -6.92
C LEU A 82 1.92 4.11 -6.43
N ASP A 83 1.56 4.80 -5.36
CA ASP A 83 0.28 4.63 -4.67
C ASP A 83 -0.63 5.86 -4.88
N HIS A 84 -1.90 5.64 -5.22
CA HIS A 84 -2.94 6.65 -5.43
C HIS A 84 -2.61 7.75 -6.45
N ALA A 85 -2.06 7.40 -7.61
CA ALA A 85 -1.87 8.37 -8.70
C ALA A 85 -3.22 8.72 -9.34
N THR A 86 -3.64 9.98 -9.24
CA THR A 86 -4.90 10.47 -9.85
C THR A 86 -4.72 11.00 -11.27
N GLY A 87 -3.47 11.22 -11.70
CA GLY A 87 -3.11 11.75 -13.02
C GLY A 87 -2.25 10.78 -13.84
N GLU A 88 -2.52 10.71 -15.15
CA GLU A 88 -1.73 9.89 -16.08
C GLU A 88 -0.26 10.31 -16.14
N GLU A 89 0.01 11.61 -15.99
CA GLU A 89 1.38 12.14 -16.02
C GLU A 89 2.25 11.55 -14.92
N LEU A 90 1.70 11.39 -13.71
CA LEU A 90 2.42 10.79 -12.60
C LEU A 90 2.67 9.28 -12.83
N VAL A 91 1.72 8.57 -13.46
CA VAL A 91 1.92 7.17 -13.86
C VAL A 91 3.06 7.05 -14.88
N ARG A 92 3.12 7.97 -15.85
CA ARG A 92 4.20 8.00 -16.86
C ARG A 92 5.55 8.35 -16.23
N ALA A 93 5.57 9.30 -15.29
CA ALA A 93 6.78 9.64 -14.53
C ALA A 93 7.28 8.43 -13.71
N ALA A 94 6.39 7.67 -13.08
CA ALA A 94 6.75 6.46 -12.34
C ALA A 94 7.39 5.40 -13.24
N ALA A 95 6.83 5.18 -14.42
CA ALA A 95 7.42 4.28 -15.41
C ALA A 95 8.81 4.74 -15.86
N ALA A 96 8.99 6.04 -16.13
CA ALA A 96 10.28 6.63 -16.50
C ALA A 96 11.31 6.55 -15.37
N ALA A 97 10.87 6.66 -14.11
CA ALA A 97 11.71 6.47 -12.92
C ALA A 97 12.05 5.00 -12.63
N GLY A 98 11.51 4.04 -13.39
CA GLY A 98 11.81 2.62 -13.25
C GLY A 98 10.90 1.86 -12.25
N LEU A 99 9.78 2.44 -11.82
CA LEU A 99 8.81 1.73 -10.99
C LEU A 99 8.06 0.69 -11.81
N GLY A 100 8.06 -0.56 -11.35
CA GLY A 100 7.38 -1.69 -12.02
C GLY A 100 5.91 -1.85 -11.62
N SER A 101 5.36 -0.94 -10.79
CA SER A 101 3.99 -1.05 -10.28
C SER A 101 3.40 0.31 -9.95
N VAL A 102 2.12 0.51 -10.32
CA VAL A 102 1.38 1.75 -10.06
C VAL A 102 -0.06 1.44 -9.67
N MET A 103 -0.63 2.28 -8.82
CA MET A 103 -2.07 2.39 -8.63
C MET A 103 -2.57 3.65 -9.34
N TYR A 104 -3.48 3.46 -10.29
CA TYR A 104 -4.21 4.56 -10.91
C TYR A 104 -5.57 4.71 -10.22
N ASP A 105 -5.77 5.85 -9.59
CA ASP A 105 -6.93 6.13 -8.75
C ASP A 105 -7.88 7.10 -9.44
N ALA A 106 -8.84 6.54 -10.16
CA ALA A 106 -9.95 7.27 -10.78
C ALA A 106 -11.26 7.13 -9.98
N SER A 107 -11.20 6.73 -8.70
CA SER A 107 -12.38 6.43 -7.89
C SER A 107 -13.30 7.63 -7.64
N SER A 108 -12.80 8.86 -7.81
CA SER A 108 -13.58 10.10 -7.74
C SER A 108 -14.41 10.39 -9.00
N LEU A 109 -14.16 9.69 -10.11
CA LEU A 109 -14.92 9.84 -11.34
C LEU A 109 -16.23 9.04 -11.30
N ALA A 110 -17.19 9.40 -12.17
CA ALA A 110 -18.35 8.56 -12.44
C ALA A 110 -17.91 7.17 -12.93
N TYR A 111 -18.72 6.14 -12.67
CA TYR A 111 -18.33 4.75 -12.92
C TYR A 111 -17.81 4.49 -14.34
N ASP A 112 -18.54 4.95 -15.37
CA ASP A 112 -18.15 4.71 -16.76
C ASP A 112 -16.86 5.46 -17.14
N ASP A 113 -16.67 6.66 -16.62
CA ASP A 113 -15.44 7.45 -16.81
C ASP A 113 -14.26 6.81 -16.09
N ASN A 114 -14.46 6.30 -14.88
CA ASN A 114 -13.45 5.52 -14.14
C ASN A 114 -13.05 4.28 -14.95
N VAL A 115 -14.02 3.50 -15.44
CA VAL A 115 -13.74 2.31 -16.27
C VAL A 115 -12.92 2.69 -17.51
N ALA A 116 -13.35 3.73 -18.26
CA ALA A 116 -12.68 4.14 -19.49
C ALA A 116 -11.24 4.64 -19.24
N ALA A 117 -11.05 5.50 -18.21
CA ALA A 117 -9.73 6.03 -17.86
C ALA A 117 -8.80 4.91 -17.37
N THR A 118 -9.28 4.06 -16.47
CA THR A 118 -8.50 2.95 -15.90
C THR A 118 -8.12 1.93 -16.97
N ALA A 119 -9.04 1.55 -17.88
CA ALA A 119 -8.73 0.62 -18.96
C ALA A 119 -7.64 1.15 -19.90
N ARG A 120 -7.65 2.46 -20.18
CA ARG A 120 -6.62 3.12 -21.00
C ARG A 120 -5.26 3.03 -20.33
N ILE A 121 -5.18 3.35 -19.04
CA ILE A 121 -3.93 3.30 -18.27
C ILE A 121 -3.46 1.86 -18.09
N ALA A 122 -4.32 0.93 -17.72
CA ALA A 122 -3.95 -0.47 -17.54
C ALA A 122 -3.38 -1.08 -18.83
N ARG A 123 -3.96 -0.75 -20.00
CA ARG A 123 -3.42 -1.16 -21.29
C ARG A 123 -2.02 -0.60 -21.52
N TRP A 124 -1.83 0.71 -21.30
CA TRP A 124 -0.54 1.38 -21.48
C TRP A 124 0.53 0.79 -20.55
N CYS A 125 0.20 0.49 -19.31
CA CYS A 125 1.08 -0.15 -18.33
C CYS A 125 1.44 -1.59 -18.73
N ARG A 126 0.43 -2.37 -19.16
CA ARG A 126 0.63 -3.76 -19.59
C ARG A 126 1.61 -3.89 -20.75
N GLU A 127 1.52 -2.99 -21.76
CA GLU A 127 2.45 -2.95 -22.90
C GLU A 127 3.90 -2.71 -22.47
N ARG A 128 4.11 -2.24 -21.24
CA ARG A 128 5.43 -1.93 -20.63
C ARG A 128 5.81 -2.86 -19.49
N GLY A 129 5.02 -3.91 -19.24
CA GLY A 129 5.26 -4.85 -18.15
C GLY A 129 5.04 -4.27 -16.74
N ILE A 130 4.35 -3.14 -16.63
CA ILE A 130 4.05 -2.47 -15.36
C ILE A 130 2.75 -3.03 -14.79
N TRP A 131 2.79 -3.45 -13.52
CA TRP A 131 1.61 -3.87 -12.76
C TRP A 131 0.69 -2.69 -12.49
N THR A 132 -0.61 -2.87 -12.71
CA THR A 132 -1.61 -1.83 -12.49
C THR A 132 -2.62 -2.26 -11.43
N GLU A 133 -2.74 -1.46 -10.39
CA GLU A 133 -3.82 -1.50 -9.40
C GLU A 133 -4.81 -0.38 -9.66
N ALA A 134 -6.09 -0.59 -9.37
CA ALA A 134 -7.10 0.46 -9.39
C ALA A 134 -8.08 0.32 -8.23
N GLU A 135 -8.91 1.35 -7.99
CA GLU A 135 -9.90 1.38 -6.92
C GLU A 135 -11.32 1.49 -7.49
N LEU A 136 -12.20 0.62 -6.99
CA LEU A 136 -13.62 0.69 -7.24
C LEU A 136 -14.40 0.99 -5.96
N GLY A 137 -15.08 2.12 -5.96
CA GLY A 137 -15.72 2.67 -4.78
C GLY A 137 -14.71 3.41 -3.91
N GLU A 138 -15.05 4.64 -3.57
CA GLU A 138 -14.18 5.51 -2.79
C GLU A 138 -13.97 4.94 -1.39
N VAL A 139 -12.74 4.57 -1.03
CA VAL A 139 -12.35 4.26 0.34
C VAL A 139 -12.26 5.59 1.10
N GLY A 140 -13.15 5.82 2.06
CA GLY A 140 -13.30 7.09 2.76
C GLY A 140 -12.01 7.62 3.39
N GLY A 141 -11.98 8.93 3.63
CA GLY A 141 -10.87 9.62 4.31
C GLY A 141 -9.85 10.31 3.39
N LYS A 142 -10.08 10.34 2.07
CA LYS A 142 -9.40 11.26 1.15
C LYS A 142 -10.11 12.62 1.21
N ASP A 143 -9.35 13.70 1.33
CA ASP A 143 -9.84 15.09 1.33
C ASP A 143 -10.99 15.40 2.30
N GLY A 144 -11.05 14.68 3.43
CA GLY A 144 -12.05 14.90 4.48
C GLY A 144 -13.43 14.28 4.20
N VAL A 145 -13.61 13.54 3.12
CA VAL A 145 -14.84 12.79 2.86
C VAL A 145 -14.79 11.45 3.58
N HIS A 146 -15.46 11.35 4.73
CA HIS A 146 -15.54 10.12 5.51
C HIS A 146 -16.76 9.29 5.09
N SER A 147 -16.62 8.41 4.13
CA SER A 147 -17.64 7.39 3.84
C SER A 147 -17.18 6.00 4.32
N ALA A 148 -17.14 5.81 5.64
CA ALA A 148 -17.02 4.48 6.24
C ALA A 148 -18.21 3.55 5.87
N ARG A 149 -19.21 4.07 5.17
CA ARG A 149 -20.38 3.34 4.68
C ARG A 149 -20.26 2.84 3.25
N ALA A 150 -19.27 3.30 2.48
CA ALA A 150 -19.04 2.80 1.12
C ALA A 150 -18.78 1.29 1.16
N ARG A 151 -19.42 0.57 0.25
CA ARG A 151 -19.25 -0.88 0.09
C ARG A 151 -19.23 -1.20 -1.39
N THR A 152 -18.14 -1.83 -1.83
CA THR A 152 -18.01 -2.30 -3.21
C THR A 152 -18.96 -3.48 -3.44
N ARG A 153 -19.75 -3.43 -4.51
CA ARG A 153 -20.64 -4.53 -4.89
C ARG A 153 -19.86 -5.60 -5.66
N PRO A 154 -20.03 -6.91 -5.33
CA PRO A 154 -19.28 -7.99 -5.99
C PRO A 154 -19.51 -8.08 -7.50
N ASP A 155 -20.75 -7.86 -7.96
CA ASP A 155 -21.10 -7.85 -9.39
C ASP A 155 -20.43 -6.70 -10.13
N GLN A 156 -20.43 -5.50 -9.57
CA GLN A 156 -19.73 -4.35 -10.15
C GLN A 156 -18.21 -4.54 -10.16
N ALA A 157 -17.65 -5.11 -9.08
CA ALA A 157 -16.21 -5.40 -8.99
C ALA A 157 -15.75 -6.36 -10.10
N ALA A 158 -16.53 -7.42 -10.35
CA ALA A 158 -16.23 -8.40 -11.40
C ALA A 158 -16.25 -7.76 -12.82
N VAL A 159 -17.29 -6.97 -13.09
CA VAL A 159 -17.42 -6.25 -14.38
C VAL A 159 -16.27 -5.24 -14.52
N TYR A 160 -15.98 -4.46 -13.47
CA TYR A 160 -14.91 -3.47 -13.50
C TYR A 160 -13.53 -4.09 -13.75
N ALA A 161 -13.16 -5.13 -12.99
CA ALA A 161 -11.87 -5.79 -13.16
C ALA A 161 -11.70 -6.37 -14.57
N THR A 162 -12.77 -6.95 -15.13
CA THR A 162 -12.75 -7.50 -16.50
C THR A 162 -12.65 -6.40 -17.55
N ALA A 163 -13.43 -5.33 -17.41
CA ALA A 163 -13.45 -4.23 -18.38
C ALA A 163 -12.16 -3.40 -18.38
N THR A 164 -11.57 -3.19 -17.22
CA THR A 164 -10.33 -2.41 -17.09
C THR A 164 -9.09 -3.24 -17.34
N GLY A 165 -9.13 -4.54 -17.02
CA GLY A 165 -8.00 -5.46 -17.15
C GLY A 165 -6.84 -5.10 -16.23
N VAL A 166 -7.11 -4.55 -15.05
CA VAL A 166 -6.11 -4.31 -13.99
C VAL A 166 -5.58 -5.60 -13.40
N ASP A 167 -4.41 -5.54 -12.78
CA ASP A 167 -3.75 -6.70 -12.16
C ASP A 167 -4.18 -6.92 -10.69
N ALA A 168 -4.70 -5.88 -10.03
CA ALA A 168 -5.25 -5.94 -8.67
C ALA A 168 -6.36 -4.89 -8.48
N LEU A 169 -7.28 -5.15 -7.53
CA LEU A 169 -8.42 -4.27 -7.28
C LEU A 169 -8.53 -3.90 -5.80
N ALA A 170 -8.45 -2.60 -5.52
CA ALA A 170 -8.78 -2.03 -4.23
C ALA A 170 -10.30 -1.89 -4.08
N VAL A 171 -10.83 -2.29 -2.92
CA VAL A 171 -12.25 -2.37 -2.66
C VAL A 171 -12.64 -1.77 -1.30
N ALA A 172 -13.80 -1.11 -1.25
CA ALA A 172 -14.35 -0.55 -0.03
C ALA A 172 -15.13 -1.64 0.75
N VAL A 173 -14.61 -2.00 1.93
CA VAL A 173 -15.16 -3.09 2.76
C VAL A 173 -15.32 -2.69 4.23
N GLY A 174 -15.19 -1.40 4.58
CA GLY A 174 -15.40 -0.87 5.93
C GLY A 174 -14.20 -0.21 6.56
N SER A 175 -13.06 -0.15 5.90
CA SER A 175 -11.92 0.67 6.30
C SER A 175 -12.07 2.11 5.83
N SER A 176 -11.27 3.02 6.41
CA SER A 176 -11.16 4.42 5.99
C SER A 176 -9.71 4.88 6.14
N HIS A 177 -9.27 5.78 5.26
CA HIS A 177 -7.96 6.40 5.38
C HIS A 177 -7.86 7.31 6.62
N ALA A 178 -6.63 7.62 7.03
CA ALA A 178 -6.30 8.55 8.11
C ALA A 178 -6.94 8.26 9.49
N MET A 179 -7.45 7.06 9.73
CA MET A 179 -7.97 6.68 11.06
C MET A 179 -6.87 6.71 12.12
N LEU A 180 -7.15 7.45 13.20
CA LEU A 180 -6.26 7.54 14.36
C LEU A 180 -6.58 6.49 15.43
N THR A 181 -7.80 5.93 15.44
CA THR A 181 -8.24 4.83 16.31
C THR A 181 -8.16 3.50 15.56
N ARG A 182 -8.22 2.38 16.32
CA ARG A 182 -8.15 1.02 15.76
C ARG A 182 -9.46 0.28 16.04
N ASP A 183 -10.54 0.83 15.54
CA ASP A 183 -11.91 0.37 15.77
C ASP A 183 -12.68 0.10 14.48
N ALA A 184 -12.02 0.16 13.32
CA ALA A 184 -12.65 -0.16 12.05
C ALA A 184 -13.02 -1.66 11.99
N VAL A 185 -14.26 -1.92 11.60
CA VAL A 185 -14.80 -3.28 11.42
C VAL A 185 -14.95 -3.56 9.93
N LEU A 186 -14.27 -4.59 9.46
CA LEU A 186 -14.34 -5.03 8.07
C LEU A 186 -15.47 -6.05 7.89
N ASP A 187 -16.19 -5.94 6.76
CA ASP A 187 -17.18 -6.95 6.34
C ASP A 187 -16.46 -8.11 5.65
N THR A 188 -16.04 -9.10 6.43
CA THR A 188 -15.34 -10.30 5.93
C THR A 188 -16.23 -11.16 5.02
N GLY A 189 -17.54 -11.16 5.22
CA GLY A 189 -18.49 -11.82 4.33
C GLY A 189 -18.52 -11.16 2.95
N LEU A 190 -18.49 -9.83 2.91
CA LEU A 190 -18.38 -9.07 1.66
C LEU A 190 -17.05 -9.32 0.96
N ILE A 191 -15.92 -9.30 1.69
CA ILE A 191 -14.59 -9.64 1.16
C ILE A 191 -14.63 -10.99 0.44
N THR A 192 -15.17 -12.02 1.12
CA THR A 192 -15.28 -13.38 0.53
C THR A 192 -16.13 -13.40 -0.74
N ARG A 193 -17.24 -12.66 -0.78
CA ARG A 193 -18.10 -12.57 -1.99
C ARG A 193 -17.36 -11.87 -3.14
N ILE A 194 -16.67 -10.79 -2.87
CA ILE A 194 -15.89 -10.06 -3.88
C ILE A 194 -14.74 -10.95 -4.38
N HIS A 195 -13.98 -11.55 -3.48
CA HIS A 195 -12.86 -12.44 -3.82
C HIS A 195 -13.26 -13.59 -4.76
N ARG A 196 -14.44 -14.17 -4.55
CA ARG A 196 -14.97 -15.22 -5.44
C ARG A 196 -15.43 -14.71 -6.80
N ALA A 197 -15.82 -13.46 -6.88
CA ALA A 197 -16.35 -12.86 -8.10
C ALA A 197 -15.26 -12.24 -9.00
N VAL A 198 -14.16 -11.75 -8.40
CA VAL A 198 -13.12 -10.97 -9.08
C VAL A 198 -11.92 -11.87 -9.43
N PRO A 199 -11.41 -11.84 -10.68
CA PRO A 199 -10.34 -12.73 -11.12
C PRO A 199 -8.93 -12.25 -10.74
N VAL A 200 -8.81 -11.17 -9.98
CA VAL A 200 -7.53 -10.55 -9.59
C VAL A 200 -7.42 -10.42 -8.06
N PRO A 201 -6.18 -10.33 -7.50
CA PRO A 201 -5.96 -10.11 -6.08
C PRO A 201 -6.67 -8.86 -5.57
N LEU A 202 -7.25 -8.95 -4.35
CA LEU A 202 -7.90 -7.84 -3.68
C LEU A 202 -6.91 -7.05 -2.83
N VAL A 203 -7.12 -5.73 -2.78
CA VAL A 203 -6.30 -4.79 -2.01
C VAL A 203 -7.15 -4.08 -0.95
N LEU A 204 -6.61 -4.00 0.26
CA LEU A 204 -7.19 -3.26 1.38
C LEU A 204 -6.45 -1.94 1.60
N HIS A 205 -7.15 -0.82 1.40
CA HIS A 205 -6.72 0.51 1.80
C HIS A 205 -7.32 0.90 3.16
N GLY A 206 -6.79 1.94 3.81
CA GLY A 206 -7.29 2.41 5.10
C GLY A 206 -7.09 1.44 6.27
N SER A 207 -6.16 0.49 6.17
CA SER A 207 -5.97 -0.59 7.13
C SER A 207 -5.38 -0.15 8.48
N SER A 208 -4.80 1.05 8.58
CA SER A 208 -4.20 1.56 9.83
C SER A 208 -5.20 1.66 10.99
N GLY A 209 -6.49 1.83 10.69
CA GLY A 209 -7.59 1.84 11.65
C GLY A 209 -8.15 0.45 11.99
N VAL A 210 -7.66 -0.62 11.38
CA VAL A 210 -8.17 -1.98 11.58
C VAL A 210 -7.39 -2.69 12.69
N PRO A 211 -8.04 -3.32 13.68
CA PRO A 211 -7.37 -4.18 14.66
C PRO A 211 -6.66 -5.37 14.01
N ASP A 212 -5.62 -5.92 14.66
CA ASP A 212 -4.83 -7.03 14.12
C ASP A 212 -5.68 -8.27 13.78
N ALA A 213 -6.62 -8.60 14.66
CA ALA A 213 -7.56 -9.71 14.41
C ALA A 213 -8.42 -9.45 13.15
N GLY A 214 -8.81 -8.19 12.90
CA GLY A 214 -9.54 -7.78 11.69
C GLY A 214 -8.69 -7.91 10.43
N LEU A 215 -7.40 -7.55 10.49
CA LEU A 215 -6.46 -7.74 9.37
C LEU A 215 -6.26 -9.22 9.04
N ALA A 216 -6.01 -10.05 10.07
CA ALA A 216 -5.87 -11.50 9.89
C ALA A 216 -7.15 -12.13 9.30
N ALA A 217 -8.33 -11.70 9.78
CA ALA A 217 -9.61 -12.15 9.25
C ALA A 217 -9.84 -11.70 7.79
N ALA A 218 -9.42 -10.48 7.44
CA ALA A 218 -9.51 -9.98 6.07
C ALA A 218 -8.64 -10.81 5.10
N VAL A 219 -7.41 -11.16 5.50
CA VAL A 219 -6.54 -12.06 4.71
C VAL A 219 -7.19 -13.42 4.54
N THR A 220 -7.72 -14.01 5.62
CA THR A 220 -8.44 -15.28 5.55
C THR A 220 -9.67 -15.22 4.65
N ALA A 221 -10.33 -14.06 4.56
CA ALA A 221 -11.49 -13.83 3.69
C ALA A 221 -11.15 -13.59 2.21
N GLY A 222 -9.86 -13.37 1.86
CA GLY A 222 -9.40 -13.23 0.49
C GLY A 222 -8.70 -11.89 0.15
N MET A 223 -8.45 -11.02 1.14
CA MET A 223 -7.57 -9.86 0.91
C MET A 223 -6.12 -10.31 0.76
N THR A 224 -5.43 -9.77 -0.25
CA THR A 224 -4.04 -10.14 -0.53
C THR A 224 -3.06 -9.01 -0.20
N LYS A 225 -3.20 -7.81 -0.78
CA LYS A 225 -2.32 -6.66 -0.51
C LYS A 225 -2.95 -5.76 0.56
N ILE A 226 -2.19 -5.42 1.59
CA ILE A 226 -2.68 -4.61 2.73
C ILE A 226 -1.82 -3.35 2.84
N ASN A 227 -2.41 -2.20 2.53
CA ASN A 227 -1.72 -0.91 2.59
C ASN A 227 -1.74 -0.34 4.01
N VAL A 228 -0.55 0.01 4.54
CA VAL A 228 -0.36 0.57 5.88
C VAL A 228 0.49 1.84 5.79
N GLY A 229 -0.04 2.98 6.21
CA GLY A 229 0.67 4.27 6.25
C GLY A 229 0.67 4.89 7.64
N THR A 230 -0.46 5.41 8.08
CA THR A 230 -0.63 6.17 9.35
C THR A 230 -0.06 5.44 10.57
N ARG A 231 -0.11 4.12 10.62
CA ARG A 231 0.44 3.32 11.71
C ARG A 231 1.96 3.46 11.81
N LEU A 232 2.68 3.46 10.69
CA LEU A 232 4.12 3.67 10.66
C LEU A 232 4.48 5.10 11.09
N ASN A 233 3.72 6.09 10.62
CA ASN A 233 3.91 7.48 11.01
C ASN A 233 3.74 7.67 12.54
N LYS A 234 2.77 6.96 13.15
CA LYS A 234 2.59 6.97 14.61
C LYS A 234 3.79 6.35 15.35
N ALA A 235 4.29 5.21 14.88
CA ALA A 235 5.44 4.53 15.47
C ALA A 235 6.67 5.44 15.40
N PHE A 236 6.98 5.99 14.22
CA PHE A 236 8.09 6.92 14.01
C PHE A 236 7.99 8.15 14.91
N THR A 237 6.87 8.88 14.80
CA THR A 237 6.68 10.13 15.55
C THR A 237 6.67 9.90 17.06
N GLY A 238 6.13 8.78 17.51
CA GLY A 238 6.15 8.40 18.94
C GLY A 238 7.57 8.21 19.46
N ALA A 239 8.41 7.48 18.72
CA ALA A 239 9.80 7.24 19.08
C ALA A 239 10.66 8.53 19.04
N VAL A 240 10.49 9.34 18.00
CA VAL A 240 11.16 10.64 17.88
C VAL A 240 10.79 11.55 19.06
N ARG A 241 9.49 11.64 19.39
CA ARG A 241 9.02 12.45 20.51
C ARG A 241 9.58 11.97 21.85
N ALA A 242 9.62 10.66 22.07
CA ALA A 242 10.21 10.09 23.28
C ALA A 242 11.70 10.44 23.41
N CYS A 243 12.46 10.33 22.32
CA CYS A 243 13.87 10.71 22.26
C CYS A 243 14.11 12.18 22.61
N LEU A 244 13.36 13.08 21.98
CA LEU A 244 13.48 14.53 22.19
C LEU A 244 12.98 14.96 23.60
N THR A 245 12.03 14.23 24.17
CA THR A 245 11.56 14.49 25.55
C THR A 245 12.58 14.02 26.57
N ALA A 246 13.29 12.91 26.30
CA ALA A 246 14.30 12.38 27.20
C ALA A 246 15.59 13.22 27.26
N ASP A 247 15.92 13.90 26.14
CA ASP A 247 17.11 14.76 26.03
C ASP A 247 16.74 16.03 25.24
N ALA A 248 16.37 17.08 25.96
CA ALA A 248 16.01 18.37 25.37
C ALA A 248 17.18 19.09 24.68
N ALA A 249 18.42 18.69 24.91
CA ALA A 249 19.62 19.23 24.27
C ALA A 249 20.00 18.45 23.02
N LEU A 250 19.27 17.40 22.68
CA LEU A 250 19.53 16.57 21.50
C LEU A 250 19.26 17.34 20.21
N VAL A 251 20.30 17.56 19.41
CA VAL A 251 20.21 18.28 18.11
C VAL A 251 20.58 17.40 16.92
N ASP A 252 21.24 16.26 17.13
CA ASP A 252 21.64 15.37 16.02
C ASP A 252 20.44 14.56 15.52
N PRO A 253 19.94 14.86 14.27
CA PRO A 253 18.77 14.18 13.73
C PRO A 253 18.99 12.67 13.52
N ARG A 254 20.23 12.21 13.34
CA ARG A 254 20.54 10.78 13.19
C ARG A 254 20.15 9.97 14.43
N ARG A 255 20.23 10.55 15.65
CA ARG A 255 19.87 9.86 16.89
C ARG A 255 18.37 9.63 17.01
N TYR A 256 17.55 10.67 16.86
CA TYR A 256 16.10 10.50 16.94
C TYR A 256 15.51 9.89 15.66
N GLY A 257 16.15 10.07 14.50
CA GLY A 257 15.81 9.38 13.25
C GLY A 257 16.04 7.87 13.35
N ALA A 258 17.16 7.43 13.97
CA ALA A 258 17.41 6.01 14.23
C ALA A 258 16.33 5.40 15.14
N ALA A 259 15.95 6.07 16.22
CA ALA A 259 14.87 5.60 17.10
C ALA A 259 13.53 5.45 16.33
N GLY A 260 13.22 6.40 15.44
CA GLY A 260 12.06 6.33 14.55
C GLY A 260 12.11 5.14 13.59
N ARG A 261 13.26 4.89 12.96
CA ARG A 261 13.50 3.73 12.09
C ARG A 261 13.28 2.41 12.82
N ASP A 262 13.88 2.27 13.98
CA ASP A 262 13.76 1.04 14.78
C ASP A 262 12.31 0.76 15.18
N ALA A 263 11.55 1.80 15.53
CA ALA A 263 10.13 1.68 15.84
C ALA A 263 9.29 1.24 14.61
N ILE A 264 9.58 1.76 13.43
CA ILE A 264 8.94 1.31 12.18
C ILE A 264 9.32 -0.14 11.90
N ALA A 265 10.59 -0.50 11.95
CA ALA A 265 11.06 -1.86 11.66
C ALA A 265 10.36 -2.89 12.56
N GLY A 266 10.26 -2.61 13.85
CA GLY A 266 9.53 -3.46 14.82
C GLY A 266 8.06 -3.62 14.46
N GLU A 267 7.38 -2.52 14.09
CA GLU A 267 5.97 -2.56 13.71
C GLU A 267 5.73 -3.30 12.39
N VAL A 268 6.62 -3.13 11.41
CA VAL A 268 6.57 -3.87 10.13
C VAL A 268 6.74 -5.37 10.37
N THR A 269 7.76 -5.78 11.14
CA THR A 269 7.99 -7.19 11.49
C THR A 269 6.74 -7.80 12.13
N ARG A 270 6.14 -7.08 13.08
CA ARG A 270 4.93 -7.52 13.77
C ARG A 270 3.74 -7.65 12.81
N LEU A 271 3.52 -6.66 11.94
CA LEU A 271 2.42 -6.67 10.97
C LEU A 271 2.56 -7.79 9.94
N LEU A 272 3.76 -8.04 9.41
CA LEU A 272 3.98 -9.12 8.45
C LEU A 272 3.61 -10.49 9.03
N ARG A 273 3.87 -10.71 10.34
CA ARG A 273 3.41 -11.91 11.06
C ARG A 273 1.87 -11.98 11.17
N VAL A 274 1.22 -10.85 11.48
CA VAL A 274 -0.26 -10.78 11.51
C VAL A 274 -0.86 -11.12 10.15
N LEU A 275 -0.23 -10.66 9.06
CA LEU A 275 -0.68 -10.91 7.69
C LEU A 275 -0.31 -12.31 7.18
N ARG A 276 0.41 -13.11 7.95
CA ARG A 276 0.96 -14.43 7.53
C ARG A 276 1.82 -14.32 6.27
N ALA A 277 2.59 -13.24 6.16
CA ALA A 277 3.42 -12.96 5.00
C ALA A 277 4.70 -13.84 4.95
N CYS A 278 5.05 -14.46 6.04
CA CYS A 278 6.19 -15.36 6.23
C CYS A 278 5.74 -16.81 6.42
#